data_ffad979fb79bd5a24017e3742de6b9c7
#
_entry.id   ffad979fb79bd5a24017e3742de6b9c7
#
_cell.length_a   1.000
_cell.length_b   1.000
_cell.length_c   1.000
_cell.angle_alpha   90.00
_cell.angle_beta   90.00
_cell.angle_gamma   90.00
#
_symmetry.space_group_name_H-M   'P 1'
#
loop_
_entity.id
_entity.type
_entity.pdbx_description
1 polymer ?
#
loop_
_entity_poly.entity_id
_entity_poly.type
_entity_poly.pdbx_seq_one_letter_code
_entity_poly.pdbx_strand_id
1 'polypeptide(L)'
;MKKLAYTNGASNIPLLGETIDENLRKTVAKYPNKEALIVSHQNYRATYTEFYEQVTAVAKGLIALGVKSGDRVGIWSPNCSEWTLLQFATAKIGVIMVNINPAYRTSELIYVINQSGIGYMFAAEKFKSSDYRKMIDDAREFTESLRKEVFWGEEWQRFLEKGKKISDEKLKEYEDKVQFDDPVNIQYTSGTTGNPKGVTLSHHNILNNAYFIGIRMNYTEKDRVCIPVPFYHCFGMVIGNLCCTSHGATMVIPNDSFDATRTLEAVEKERCTSLYGVPTMFISELYVLDRHPYDLSSLRTGVMAGALCPPEIMKRVKEQMNMHEITICYGMTETSPVSTQTKIGAPFEKQIHSVGTIHDHLEIKIINPETKAIVKRGENGELCTRGYSVMLKYWNSPQATAQVIDEQRWMHSGDLAMMDDDGYVHISGRIKDLIIRGGENISPKEIEDFLYTYEGVMDAQVIGVPSKKFGEEVMAWIKPKEGVTLTEEELHNFCKGRIAHYKVPRYWKFVQEFPMTISGKIRKVEMREISTKELGLQEEDEN
;
A
#
# COMPACT_ATOMS: atom_id res chain seq x y z
N MET A 1 -28.63 21.82 -13.80
CA MET A 1 -27.73 22.00 -12.65
C MET A 1 -26.70 20.88 -12.65
N LYS A 2 -25.41 21.18 -12.45
CA LYS A 2 -24.39 20.13 -12.28
C LYS A 2 -24.72 19.32 -11.01
N LYS A 3 -24.54 17.98 -11.07
CA LYS A 3 -24.74 17.07 -9.94
C LYS A 3 -23.69 17.35 -8.84
N LEU A 4 -24.03 17.03 -7.59
CA LEU A 4 -23.06 17.06 -6.50
C LEU A 4 -22.00 15.96 -6.70
N ALA A 5 -20.79 16.20 -6.23
CA ALA A 5 -19.68 15.25 -6.26
C ALA A 5 -19.82 14.21 -5.13
N TYR A 6 -20.88 13.42 -5.23
CA TYR A 6 -21.21 12.28 -4.37
C TYR A 6 -21.59 11.08 -5.22
N THR A 7 -21.18 9.89 -4.81
CA THR A 7 -21.62 8.64 -5.40
C THR A 7 -21.47 7.49 -4.40
N ASN A 8 -22.23 6.41 -4.63
CA ASN A 8 -22.10 5.15 -3.92
C ASN A 8 -21.84 4.00 -4.88
N GLY A 9 -21.19 2.96 -4.39
CA GLY A 9 -20.98 1.72 -5.12
C GLY A 9 -22.25 0.88 -5.21
N ALA A 10 -22.22 -0.11 -6.10
CA ALA A 10 -23.27 -1.11 -6.17
C ALA A 10 -23.35 -1.94 -4.88
N SER A 11 -24.49 -2.62 -4.67
CA SER A 11 -24.71 -3.49 -3.51
C SER A 11 -25.39 -4.83 -3.91
N ASN A 12 -25.26 -5.21 -5.17
CA ASN A 12 -25.90 -6.41 -5.72
C ASN A 12 -25.27 -7.71 -5.19
N ILE A 13 -23.98 -7.67 -4.87
CA ILE A 13 -23.25 -8.78 -4.24
C ILE A 13 -23.13 -8.45 -2.76
N PRO A 14 -23.62 -9.30 -1.85
CA PRO A 14 -23.56 -9.06 -0.40
C PRO A 14 -22.14 -8.95 0.13
N LEU A 15 -21.96 -8.17 1.19
CA LEU A 15 -20.73 -8.21 1.99
C LEU A 15 -20.55 -9.60 2.62
N LEU A 16 -19.30 -10.03 2.73
CA LEU A 16 -18.94 -11.25 3.46
C LEU A 16 -19.07 -10.99 4.98
N GLY A 17 -19.97 -11.72 5.64
CA GLY A 17 -20.12 -11.71 7.10
C GLY A 17 -19.36 -12.89 7.72
N GLU A 18 -18.07 -13.04 7.40
CA GLU A 18 -17.23 -14.16 7.83
C GLU A 18 -15.82 -13.70 8.17
N THR A 19 -15.13 -14.50 8.96
CA THR A 19 -13.73 -14.30 9.30
C THR A 19 -12.81 -14.70 8.14
N ILE A 20 -11.54 -14.27 8.18
CA ILE A 20 -10.53 -14.69 7.20
C ILE A 20 -10.35 -16.22 7.20
N ASP A 21 -10.39 -16.85 8.37
CA ASP A 21 -10.28 -18.32 8.46
C ASP A 21 -11.49 -19.04 7.86
N GLU A 22 -12.71 -18.57 8.13
CA GLU A 22 -13.93 -19.14 7.53
C GLU A 22 -13.92 -19.04 6.01
N ASN A 23 -13.47 -17.89 5.48
CA ASN A 23 -13.31 -17.71 4.04
C ASN A 23 -12.25 -18.66 3.47
N LEU A 24 -11.08 -18.78 4.11
CA LEU A 24 -10.03 -19.71 3.68
C LEU A 24 -10.52 -21.16 3.71
N ARG A 25 -11.24 -21.59 4.76
CA ARG A 25 -11.82 -22.95 4.83
C ARG A 25 -12.77 -23.24 3.67
N LYS A 26 -13.61 -22.30 3.28
CA LYS A 26 -14.49 -22.45 2.10
C LYS A 26 -13.68 -22.62 0.82
N THR A 27 -12.61 -21.88 0.66
CA THR A 27 -11.72 -21.99 -0.50
C THR A 27 -10.99 -23.33 -0.53
N VAL A 28 -10.47 -23.79 0.61
CA VAL A 28 -9.82 -25.11 0.74
C VAL A 28 -10.81 -26.24 0.40
N ALA A 29 -12.03 -26.16 0.91
CA ALA A 29 -13.07 -27.16 0.62
C ALA A 29 -13.41 -27.22 -0.88
N LYS A 30 -13.36 -26.08 -1.58
CA LYS A 30 -13.68 -25.99 -3.01
C LYS A 30 -12.52 -26.37 -3.91
N TYR A 31 -11.27 -26.06 -3.51
CA TYR A 31 -10.06 -26.20 -4.34
C TYR A 31 -8.90 -26.90 -3.60
N PRO A 32 -9.10 -28.06 -2.95
CA PRO A 32 -8.12 -28.64 -2.01
C PRO A 32 -6.73 -28.88 -2.63
N ASN A 33 -6.72 -29.38 -3.86
CA ASN A 33 -5.48 -29.83 -4.54
C ASN A 33 -4.84 -28.74 -5.43
N LYS A 34 -5.44 -27.53 -5.47
CA LYS A 34 -4.89 -26.43 -6.23
C LYS A 34 -3.74 -25.76 -5.47
N GLU A 35 -2.69 -25.33 -6.18
CA GLU A 35 -1.62 -24.55 -5.58
C GLU A 35 -2.16 -23.24 -5.00
N ALA A 36 -1.90 -23.02 -3.72
CA ALA A 36 -2.27 -21.81 -2.98
C ALA A 36 -1.11 -20.82 -2.92
N LEU A 37 0.09 -21.30 -2.60
CA LEU A 37 1.26 -20.45 -2.35
C LEU A 37 2.51 -21.06 -2.98
N ILE A 38 3.22 -20.21 -3.74
CA ILE A 38 4.53 -20.49 -4.32
C ILE A 38 5.47 -19.38 -3.90
N VAL A 39 6.59 -19.71 -3.26
CA VAL A 39 7.63 -18.75 -2.88
C VAL A 39 8.94 -19.17 -3.56
N SER A 40 9.24 -18.50 -4.67
CA SER A 40 10.30 -18.92 -5.61
C SER A 40 11.67 -18.95 -4.95
N HIS A 41 12.04 -17.92 -4.19
CA HIS A 41 13.36 -17.81 -3.54
C HIS A 41 13.56 -18.80 -2.38
N GLN A 42 12.47 -19.38 -1.84
CA GLN A 42 12.51 -20.42 -0.81
C GLN A 42 12.34 -21.83 -1.39
N ASN A 43 12.11 -21.95 -2.70
CA ASN A 43 11.70 -23.21 -3.35
C ASN A 43 10.49 -23.86 -2.64
N TYR A 44 9.56 -23.04 -2.16
CA TYR A 44 8.39 -23.45 -1.40
C TYR A 44 7.16 -23.51 -2.30
N ARG A 45 6.35 -24.55 -2.10
CA ARG A 45 5.11 -24.79 -2.85
C ARG A 45 4.11 -25.51 -1.94
N ALA A 46 2.86 -25.05 -1.91
CA ALA A 46 1.80 -25.70 -1.15
C ALA A 46 0.47 -25.61 -1.90
N THR A 47 -0.29 -26.68 -1.90
CA THR A 47 -1.71 -26.71 -2.26
C THR A 47 -2.55 -25.99 -1.20
N TYR A 48 -3.82 -25.71 -1.48
CA TYR A 48 -4.72 -25.12 -0.48
C TYR A 48 -4.87 -25.99 0.76
N THR A 49 -4.90 -27.32 0.62
CA THR A 49 -4.91 -28.26 1.75
C THR A 49 -3.63 -28.14 2.58
N GLU A 50 -2.46 -28.27 1.95
CA GLU A 50 -1.16 -28.18 2.63
C GLU A 50 -0.94 -26.81 3.27
N PHE A 51 -1.35 -25.74 2.58
CA PHE A 51 -1.30 -24.39 3.12
C PHE A 51 -2.13 -24.26 4.39
N TYR A 52 -3.38 -24.75 4.38
CA TYR A 52 -4.26 -24.69 5.54
C TYR A 52 -3.77 -25.54 6.71
N GLU A 53 -3.21 -26.73 6.44
CA GLU A 53 -2.59 -27.58 7.46
C GLU A 53 -1.41 -26.85 8.13
N GLN A 54 -0.57 -26.16 7.36
CA GLN A 54 0.53 -25.38 7.89
C GLN A 54 0.05 -24.15 8.66
N VAL A 55 -0.97 -23.42 8.18
CA VAL A 55 -1.63 -22.34 8.92
C VAL A 55 -2.12 -22.84 10.28
N THR A 56 -2.74 -24.03 10.28
CA THR A 56 -3.23 -24.68 11.52
C THR A 56 -2.08 -25.04 12.47
N ALA A 57 -0.97 -25.56 11.94
CA ALA A 57 0.23 -25.84 12.75
C ALA A 57 0.83 -24.57 13.38
N VAL A 58 0.88 -23.47 12.63
CA VAL A 58 1.33 -22.16 13.15
C VAL A 58 0.39 -21.65 14.24
N ALA A 59 -0.93 -21.73 14.04
CA ALA A 59 -1.92 -21.33 15.03
C ALA A 59 -1.77 -22.13 16.36
N LYS A 60 -1.58 -23.44 16.26
CA LYS A 60 -1.27 -24.29 17.42
C LYS A 60 0.06 -23.90 18.07
N GLY A 61 1.08 -23.57 17.27
CA GLY A 61 2.35 -23.04 17.77
C GLY A 61 2.18 -21.76 18.60
N LEU A 62 1.36 -20.81 18.13
CA LEU A 62 1.02 -19.58 18.85
C LEU A 62 0.36 -19.87 20.19
N ILE A 63 -0.63 -20.78 20.24
CA ILE A 63 -1.29 -21.19 21.47
C ILE A 63 -0.28 -21.84 22.43
N ALA A 64 0.58 -22.74 21.93
CA ALA A 64 1.63 -23.38 22.76
C ALA A 64 2.67 -22.38 23.29
N LEU A 65 2.90 -21.26 22.58
CA LEU A 65 3.76 -20.17 23.03
C LEU A 65 3.11 -19.33 24.15
N GLY A 66 1.80 -19.49 24.36
CA GLY A 66 1.00 -18.77 25.36
C GLY A 66 0.28 -17.54 24.83
N VAL A 67 0.22 -17.36 23.50
CA VAL A 67 -0.51 -16.28 22.85
C VAL A 67 -2.02 -16.47 23.05
N LYS A 68 -2.72 -15.37 23.32
CA LYS A 68 -4.18 -15.35 23.55
C LYS A 68 -4.86 -14.49 22.50
N SER A 69 -6.16 -14.75 22.28
CA SER A 69 -7.00 -13.86 21.47
C SER A 69 -6.89 -12.40 21.98
N GLY A 70 -6.76 -11.46 21.05
CA GLY A 70 -6.55 -10.04 21.33
C GLY A 70 -5.07 -9.63 21.63
N ASP A 71 -4.15 -10.58 21.80
CA ASP A 71 -2.72 -10.26 21.88
C ASP A 71 -2.20 -9.69 20.54
N ARG A 72 -1.14 -8.88 20.63
CA ARG A 72 -0.44 -8.33 19.46
C ARG A 72 0.80 -9.15 19.20
N VAL A 73 0.86 -9.68 17.98
CA VAL A 73 2.01 -10.42 17.45
C VAL A 73 2.66 -9.58 16.36
N GLY A 74 3.88 -9.14 16.60
CA GLY A 74 4.68 -8.40 15.62
C GLY A 74 5.29 -9.34 14.59
N ILE A 75 5.27 -8.92 13.32
CA ILE A 75 6.00 -9.57 12.24
C ILE A 75 6.98 -8.59 11.61
N TRP A 76 8.28 -8.95 11.64
CA TRP A 76 9.36 -8.14 11.10
C TRP A 76 10.22 -8.94 10.14
N SER A 77 9.79 -8.98 8.90
CA SER A 77 10.40 -9.83 7.88
C SER A 77 10.12 -9.29 6.47
N PRO A 78 11.01 -9.52 5.52
CA PRO A 78 10.67 -9.43 4.10
C PRO A 78 9.65 -10.51 3.72
N ASN A 79 9.25 -10.53 2.43
CA ASN A 79 8.30 -11.51 1.91
C ASN A 79 8.86 -12.94 2.01
N CYS A 80 8.12 -13.84 2.65
CA CYS A 80 8.45 -15.25 2.78
C CYS A 80 7.19 -16.09 3.06
N SER A 81 7.30 -17.41 3.01
CA SER A 81 6.20 -18.34 3.31
C SER A 81 5.72 -18.19 4.75
N GLU A 82 6.64 -18.06 5.70
CA GLU A 82 6.36 -17.90 7.13
C GLU A 82 5.51 -16.65 7.40
N TRP A 83 5.75 -15.56 6.65
CA TRP A 83 4.96 -14.34 6.72
C TRP A 83 3.50 -14.61 6.38
N THR A 84 3.27 -15.27 5.24
CA THR A 84 1.91 -15.59 4.78
C THR A 84 1.21 -16.56 5.74
N LEU A 85 1.92 -17.60 6.20
CA LEU A 85 1.38 -18.55 7.17
C LEU A 85 0.96 -17.87 8.48
N LEU A 86 1.79 -16.95 8.99
CA LEU A 86 1.52 -16.22 10.23
C LEU A 86 0.31 -15.29 10.09
N GLN A 87 0.13 -14.63 8.93
CA GLN A 87 -1.04 -13.80 8.63
C GLN A 87 -2.35 -14.56 8.85
N PHE A 88 -2.46 -15.74 8.27
CA PHE A 88 -3.69 -16.54 8.38
C PHE A 88 -3.82 -17.22 9.74
N ALA A 89 -2.73 -17.64 10.35
CA ALA A 89 -2.72 -18.28 11.65
C ALA A 89 -3.13 -17.33 12.80
N THR A 90 -2.67 -16.09 12.77
CA THR A 90 -3.08 -15.06 13.74
C THR A 90 -4.56 -14.73 13.59
N ALA A 91 -5.03 -14.57 12.34
CA ALA A 91 -6.44 -14.34 12.04
C ALA A 91 -7.34 -15.49 12.53
N LYS A 92 -6.87 -16.74 12.39
CA LYS A 92 -7.59 -17.96 12.79
C LYS A 92 -7.93 -18.01 14.28
N ILE A 93 -7.09 -17.43 15.13
CA ILE A 93 -7.22 -17.51 16.60
C ILE A 93 -7.49 -16.16 17.28
N GLY A 94 -7.91 -15.15 16.50
CA GLY A 94 -8.28 -13.83 17.01
C GLY A 94 -7.10 -13.01 17.56
N VAL A 95 -5.91 -13.23 17.05
CA VAL A 95 -4.68 -12.48 17.39
C VAL A 95 -4.50 -11.33 16.41
N ILE A 96 -4.10 -10.18 16.93
CA ILE A 96 -3.88 -8.98 16.12
C ILE A 96 -2.43 -8.96 15.61
N MET A 97 -2.24 -9.18 14.32
CA MET A 97 -0.93 -9.10 13.70
C MET A 97 -0.50 -7.64 13.50
N VAL A 98 0.71 -7.30 13.93
CA VAL A 98 1.29 -5.98 13.77
C VAL A 98 2.39 -6.02 12.73
N ASN A 99 2.15 -5.36 11.60
CA ASN A 99 3.11 -5.33 10.50
C ASN A 99 4.21 -4.30 10.79
N ILE A 100 5.46 -4.74 10.78
CA ILE A 100 6.62 -3.88 11.01
C ILE A 100 7.37 -3.71 9.69
N ASN A 101 7.67 -2.46 9.35
CA ASN A 101 8.41 -2.15 8.13
C ASN A 101 9.84 -2.74 8.22
N PRO A 102 10.27 -3.57 7.25
CA PRO A 102 11.60 -4.17 7.22
C PRO A 102 12.77 -3.17 7.26
N ALA A 103 12.53 -1.90 6.94
CA ALA A 103 13.54 -0.84 6.98
C ALA A 103 13.71 -0.16 8.32
N TYR A 104 12.82 -0.39 9.27
CA TYR A 104 12.90 0.28 10.57
C TYR A 104 14.23 0.02 11.27
N ARG A 105 14.72 1.04 11.97
CA ARG A 105 15.87 0.96 12.84
C ARG A 105 15.41 0.74 14.29
N THR A 106 16.35 0.52 15.18
CA THR A 106 16.08 0.17 16.59
C THR A 106 15.13 1.16 17.27
N SER A 107 15.27 2.47 17.03
CA SER A 107 14.40 3.49 17.64
C SER A 107 12.94 3.40 17.15
N GLU A 108 12.74 3.17 15.85
CA GLU A 108 11.42 3.00 15.27
C GLU A 108 10.78 1.67 15.72
N LEU A 109 11.60 0.61 15.84
CA LEU A 109 11.18 -0.68 16.37
C LEU A 109 10.69 -0.55 17.82
N ILE A 110 11.46 0.10 18.70
CA ILE A 110 11.09 0.38 20.09
C ILE A 110 9.74 1.11 20.16
N TYR A 111 9.60 2.15 19.34
CA TYR A 111 8.34 2.91 19.27
C TYR A 111 7.15 2.01 18.93
N VAL A 112 7.27 1.21 17.86
CA VAL A 112 6.18 0.34 17.41
C VAL A 112 5.83 -0.73 18.44
N ILE A 113 6.83 -1.37 19.07
CA ILE A 113 6.60 -2.38 20.10
C ILE A 113 5.83 -1.78 21.28
N ASN A 114 6.26 -0.64 21.78
CA ASN A 114 5.65 0.00 22.95
C ASN A 114 4.24 0.55 22.62
N GLN A 115 4.09 1.22 21.48
CA GLN A 115 2.82 1.86 21.10
C GLN A 115 1.72 0.82 20.82
N SER A 116 2.07 -0.30 20.16
CA SER A 116 1.12 -1.38 19.89
C SER A 116 0.95 -2.34 21.07
N GLY A 117 1.94 -2.45 21.95
CA GLY A 117 1.99 -3.44 23.02
C GLY A 117 2.24 -4.85 22.48
N ILE A 118 3.16 -4.99 21.50
CA ILE A 118 3.58 -6.30 20.98
C ILE A 118 4.14 -7.15 22.12
N GLY A 119 3.53 -8.33 22.33
CA GLY A 119 3.99 -9.29 23.32
C GLY A 119 4.88 -10.38 22.75
N TYR A 120 4.76 -10.65 21.47
CA TYR A 120 5.48 -11.73 20.77
C TYR A 120 5.95 -11.21 19.42
N MET A 121 7.22 -11.46 19.07
CA MET A 121 7.83 -11.04 17.82
C MET A 121 8.21 -12.24 16.97
N PHE A 122 7.85 -12.20 15.68
CA PHE A 122 8.31 -13.15 14.68
C PHE A 122 9.14 -12.40 13.66
N ALA A 123 10.34 -12.85 13.39
CA ALA A 123 11.27 -12.09 12.56
C ALA A 123 12.21 -12.94 11.73
N ALA A 124 12.66 -12.39 10.60
CA ALA A 124 13.88 -12.84 9.96
C ALA A 124 15.10 -12.56 10.86
N GLU A 125 16.18 -13.31 10.71
CA GLU A 125 17.40 -13.01 11.48
C GLU A 125 18.07 -11.72 11.02
N LYS A 126 18.01 -11.46 9.69
CA LYS A 126 18.62 -10.29 9.06
C LYS A 126 17.88 -9.94 7.77
N PHE A 127 17.99 -8.70 7.33
CA PHE A 127 17.54 -8.24 6.02
C PHE A 127 18.45 -7.14 5.50
N LYS A 128 19.04 -7.35 4.29
CA LYS A 128 20.08 -6.47 3.72
C LYS A 128 21.22 -6.25 4.73
N SER A 129 21.48 -5.00 5.11
CA SER A 129 22.51 -4.63 6.10
C SER A 129 22.02 -4.64 7.55
N SER A 130 20.74 -4.95 7.81
CA SER A 130 20.17 -4.92 9.16
C SER A 130 20.21 -6.30 9.81
N ASP A 131 20.84 -6.40 10.96
CA ASP A 131 20.83 -7.57 11.85
C ASP A 131 19.64 -7.42 12.82
N TYR A 132 18.53 -8.09 12.49
CA TYR A 132 17.30 -7.96 13.26
C TYR A 132 17.41 -8.57 14.65
N ARG A 133 18.16 -9.67 14.79
CA ARG A 133 18.40 -10.31 16.08
C ARG A 133 19.05 -9.31 17.04
N LYS A 134 20.17 -8.72 16.60
CA LYS A 134 20.86 -7.70 17.42
C LYS A 134 19.97 -6.50 17.72
N MET A 135 19.20 -6.02 16.73
CA MET A 135 18.35 -4.85 16.93
C MET A 135 17.19 -5.13 17.90
N ILE A 136 16.64 -6.35 17.93
CA ILE A 136 15.63 -6.77 18.92
C ILE A 136 16.27 -6.88 20.32
N ASP A 137 17.48 -7.44 20.43
CA ASP A 137 18.22 -7.50 21.69
C ASP A 137 18.51 -6.10 22.23
N ASP A 138 18.98 -5.18 21.39
CA ASP A 138 19.22 -3.78 21.75
C ASP A 138 17.91 -3.04 22.15
N ALA A 139 16.77 -3.40 21.56
CA ALA A 139 15.47 -2.82 21.88
C ALA A 139 14.88 -3.35 23.20
N ARG A 140 15.31 -4.52 23.67
CA ARG A 140 14.68 -5.24 24.79
C ARG A 140 14.65 -4.44 26.10
N GLU A 141 15.71 -3.71 26.41
CA GLU A 141 15.79 -2.86 27.61
C GLU A 141 14.77 -1.71 27.61
N PHE A 142 14.27 -1.34 26.42
CA PHE A 142 13.34 -0.23 26.21
C PHE A 142 11.91 -0.69 25.90
N THR A 143 11.63 -2.00 25.97
CA THR A 143 10.34 -2.58 25.61
C THR A 143 9.80 -3.50 26.71
N GLU A 144 8.84 -3.00 27.49
CA GLU A 144 8.25 -3.75 28.61
C GLU A 144 7.28 -4.87 28.16
N SER A 145 6.62 -4.68 27.02
CA SER A 145 5.59 -5.62 26.53
C SER A 145 6.15 -6.86 25.85
N LEU A 146 7.36 -6.80 25.30
CA LEU A 146 7.97 -7.88 24.51
C LEU A 146 8.41 -9.04 25.40
N ARG A 147 7.69 -10.17 25.32
CA ARG A 147 7.92 -11.36 26.15
C ARG A 147 8.80 -12.40 25.48
N LYS A 148 8.58 -12.63 24.18
CA LYS A 148 9.27 -13.67 23.40
C LYS A 148 9.41 -13.26 21.95
N GLU A 149 10.49 -13.75 21.34
CA GLU A 149 10.75 -13.71 19.91
C GLU A 149 10.92 -15.12 19.33
N VAL A 150 10.66 -15.25 18.05
CA VAL A 150 10.88 -16.46 17.25
C VAL A 150 11.47 -16.02 15.92
N PHE A 151 12.68 -16.46 15.65
CA PHE A 151 13.32 -16.20 14.37
C PHE A 151 13.09 -17.34 13.37
N TRP A 152 13.06 -17.00 12.08
CA TRP A 152 12.94 -18.00 11.03
C TRP A 152 14.11 -19.01 11.09
N GLY A 153 13.91 -20.24 10.66
CA GLY A 153 14.88 -21.33 10.71
C GLY A 153 14.65 -22.28 11.89
N GLU A 154 15.67 -22.57 12.70
CA GLU A 154 15.58 -23.57 13.76
C GLU A 154 14.57 -23.21 14.86
N GLU A 155 14.49 -21.93 15.24
CA GLU A 155 13.53 -21.48 16.27
C GLU A 155 12.09 -21.62 15.78
N TRP A 156 11.83 -21.30 14.50
CA TRP A 156 10.54 -21.54 13.85
C TRP A 156 10.17 -23.03 13.88
N GLN A 157 11.11 -23.93 13.57
CA GLN A 157 10.84 -25.36 13.61
C GLN A 157 10.52 -25.83 15.05
N ARG A 158 11.29 -25.37 16.05
CA ARG A 158 11.01 -25.67 17.47
C ARG A 158 9.68 -25.10 17.92
N PHE A 159 9.29 -23.95 17.41
CA PHE A 159 7.98 -23.34 17.65
C PHE A 159 6.84 -24.24 17.10
N LEU A 160 6.96 -24.72 15.86
CA LEU A 160 5.98 -25.63 15.25
C LEU A 160 5.89 -26.97 16.01
N GLU A 161 7.03 -27.56 16.41
CA GLU A 161 7.05 -28.79 17.21
C GLU A 161 6.30 -28.65 18.54
N LYS A 162 6.41 -27.48 19.22
CA LYS A 162 5.64 -27.22 20.45
C LYS A 162 4.14 -27.20 20.17
N GLY A 163 3.73 -26.72 19.00
CA GLY A 163 2.34 -26.66 18.58
C GLY A 163 1.67 -28.04 18.48
N LYS A 164 2.42 -29.11 18.17
CA LYS A 164 1.90 -30.48 18.08
C LYS A 164 1.25 -30.99 19.37
N LYS A 165 1.54 -30.36 20.51
CA LYS A 165 0.95 -30.70 21.82
C LYS A 165 -0.46 -30.10 22.01
N ILE A 166 -0.88 -29.19 21.16
CA ILE A 166 -2.20 -28.53 21.22
C ILE A 166 -3.20 -29.40 20.47
N SER A 167 -4.26 -29.78 21.14
CA SER A 167 -5.34 -30.60 20.54
C SER A 167 -6.23 -29.76 19.61
N ASP A 168 -6.99 -30.42 18.75
CA ASP A 168 -7.93 -29.73 17.85
C ASP A 168 -9.07 -29.07 18.64
N GLU A 169 -9.52 -29.70 19.76
CA GLU A 169 -10.52 -29.12 20.64
C GLU A 169 -10.01 -27.82 21.24
N LYS A 170 -8.73 -27.78 21.66
CA LYS A 170 -8.13 -26.57 22.23
C LYS A 170 -8.01 -25.45 21.18
N LEU A 171 -7.64 -25.79 19.95
CA LEU A 171 -7.62 -24.83 18.84
C LEU A 171 -9.03 -24.28 18.58
N LYS A 172 -10.03 -25.18 18.55
CA LYS A 172 -11.42 -24.79 18.31
C LYS A 172 -11.98 -23.82 19.35
N GLU A 173 -11.56 -23.91 20.62
CA GLU A 173 -11.93 -22.94 21.66
C GLU A 173 -11.49 -21.51 21.34
N TYR A 174 -10.41 -21.33 20.55
CA TYR A 174 -9.96 -20.03 20.08
C TYR A 174 -10.75 -19.60 18.84
N GLU A 175 -10.90 -20.50 17.85
CA GLU A 175 -11.62 -20.21 16.60
C GLU A 175 -13.07 -19.77 16.86
N ASP A 176 -13.78 -20.46 17.76
CA ASP A 176 -15.19 -20.19 18.07
C ASP A 176 -15.43 -18.80 18.73
N LYS A 177 -14.38 -18.12 19.17
CA LYS A 177 -14.48 -16.78 19.77
C LYS A 177 -14.26 -15.66 18.79
N VAL A 178 -13.68 -15.94 17.62
CA VAL A 178 -13.32 -14.91 16.64
C VAL A 178 -14.58 -14.43 15.91
N GLN A 179 -14.75 -13.11 15.87
CA GLN A 179 -15.85 -12.48 15.14
C GLN A 179 -15.32 -11.74 13.91
N PHE A 180 -16.12 -11.64 12.87
CA PHE A 180 -15.70 -11.01 11.61
C PHE A 180 -15.40 -9.51 11.76
N ASP A 181 -15.90 -8.83 12.76
CA ASP A 181 -15.66 -7.43 13.06
C ASP A 181 -14.54 -7.20 14.09
N ASP A 182 -13.93 -8.27 14.62
CA ASP A 182 -12.76 -8.15 15.48
C ASP A 182 -11.57 -7.52 14.77
N PRO A 183 -10.73 -6.75 15.49
CA PRO A 183 -9.47 -6.27 14.94
C PRO A 183 -8.51 -7.43 14.65
N VAL A 184 -7.95 -7.47 13.44
CA VAL A 184 -7.05 -8.55 13.00
C VAL A 184 -5.65 -8.05 12.64
N ASN A 185 -5.52 -6.76 12.32
CA ASN A 185 -4.27 -6.21 11.85
C ASN A 185 -4.04 -4.78 12.30
N ILE A 186 -2.79 -4.44 12.60
CA ILE A 186 -2.31 -3.08 12.81
C ILE A 186 -1.18 -2.82 11.84
N GLN A 187 -1.31 -1.76 11.02
CA GLN A 187 -0.26 -1.31 10.12
C GLN A 187 0.16 0.12 10.46
N TYR A 188 1.46 0.34 10.54
CA TYR A 188 2.00 1.66 10.81
C TYR A 188 2.18 2.44 9.52
N THR A 189 1.56 3.62 9.49
CA THR A 189 1.72 4.59 8.39
C THR A 189 2.62 5.71 8.83
N SER A 190 3.55 6.14 7.96
CA SER A 190 4.34 7.35 8.20
C SER A 190 3.40 8.56 8.15
N GLY A 191 3.09 9.10 9.31
CA GLY A 191 2.43 10.40 9.41
C GLY A 191 3.33 11.50 8.83
N THR A 192 2.74 12.48 8.17
CA THR A 192 3.49 13.66 7.68
C THR A 192 3.93 14.58 8.81
N THR A 193 3.45 14.37 10.04
CA THR A 193 3.76 15.16 11.22
C THR A 193 3.82 14.23 12.44
N GLY A 194 5.02 13.83 12.87
CA GLY A 194 5.22 13.08 14.09
C GLY A 194 5.38 11.56 13.91
N ASN A 195 5.20 10.83 15.00
CA ASN A 195 5.40 9.38 15.03
C ASN A 195 4.39 8.61 14.16
N PRO A 196 4.77 7.45 13.60
CA PRO A 196 3.89 6.59 12.83
C PRO A 196 2.61 6.22 13.61
N LYS A 197 1.47 6.16 12.91
CA LYS A 197 0.17 5.81 13.50
C LYS A 197 -0.22 4.38 13.15
N GLY A 198 -0.66 3.61 14.14
CA GLY A 198 -1.09 2.23 13.98
C GLY A 198 -2.55 2.15 13.48
N VAL A 199 -2.74 1.98 12.18
CA VAL A 199 -4.07 1.78 11.57
C VAL A 199 -4.60 0.42 11.96
N THR A 200 -5.76 0.35 12.61
CA THR A 200 -6.38 -0.89 13.09
C THR A 200 -7.49 -1.33 12.15
N LEU A 201 -7.35 -2.52 11.59
CA LEU A 201 -8.24 -3.11 10.59
C LEU A 201 -8.89 -4.40 11.13
N SER A 202 -10.17 -4.62 10.81
CA SER A 202 -10.90 -5.85 11.14
C SER A 202 -10.84 -6.86 10.00
N HIS A 203 -11.23 -8.12 10.30
CA HIS A 203 -11.47 -9.12 9.24
C HIS A 203 -12.44 -8.58 8.20
N HIS A 204 -13.53 -7.97 8.63
CA HIS A 204 -14.57 -7.40 7.76
C HIS A 204 -14.02 -6.34 6.81
N ASN A 205 -13.16 -5.44 7.32
CA ASN A 205 -12.55 -4.41 6.49
C ASN A 205 -11.73 -5.03 5.34
N ILE A 206 -10.71 -5.82 5.70
CA ILE A 206 -9.69 -6.25 4.74
C ILE A 206 -10.16 -7.42 3.86
N LEU A 207 -10.97 -8.33 4.38
CA LEU A 207 -11.48 -9.46 3.61
C LEU A 207 -12.46 -8.99 2.52
N ASN A 208 -13.43 -8.14 2.86
CA ASN A 208 -14.36 -7.59 1.87
C ASN A 208 -13.63 -6.75 0.82
N ASN A 209 -12.66 -5.93 1.24
CA ASN A 209 -11.90 -5.12 0.28
C ASN A 209 -11.14 -6.01 -0.72
N ALA A 210 -10.45 -7.04 -0.24
CA ALA A 210 -9.77 -8.04 -1.06
C ALA A 210 -10.74 -8.75 -2.03
N TYR A 211 -11.90 -9.17 -1.53
CA TYR A 211 -12.92 -9.86 -2.31
C TYR A 211 -13.45 -9.00 -3.47
N PHE A 212 -13.84 -7.76 -3.21
CA PHE A 212 -14.37 -6.86 -4.25
C PHE A 212 -13.30 -6.41 -5.25
N ILE A 213 -12.03 -6.31 -4.84
CA ILE A 213 -10.91 -6.06 -5.76
C ILE A 213 -10.80 -7.22 -6.76
N GLY A 214 -10.84 -8.46 -6.29
CA GLY A 214 -10.77 -9.64 -7.15
C GLY A 214 -11.95 -9.75 -8.11
N ILE A 215 -13.17 -9.41 -7.66
CA ILE A 215 -14.35 -9.32 -8.53
C ILE A 215 -14.09 -8.32 -9.68
N ARG A 216 -13.56 -7.13 -9.37
CA ARG A 216 -13.26 -6.11 -10.40
C ARG A 216 -12.18 -6.53 -11.39
N MET A 217 -11.29 -7.44 -11.00
CA MET A 217 -10.26 -8.02 -11.86
C MET A 217 -10.68 -9.33 -12.52
N ASN A 218 -11.94 -9.76 -12.33
CA ASN A 218 -12.47 -11.04 -12.82
C ASN A 218 -11.59 -12.23 -12.38
N TYR A 219 -11.15 -12.25 -11.12
CA TYR A 219 -10.35 -13.35 -10.60
C TYR A 219 -11.17 -14.61 -10.39
N THR A 220 -10.52 -15.72 -10.71
CA THR A 220 -11.03 -17.08 -10.55
C THR A 220 -9.92 -17.97 -10.00
N GLU A 221 -10.26 -19.21 -9.74
CA GLU A 221 -9.29 -20.25 -9.34
C GLU A 221 -8.20 -20.52 -10.41
N LYS A 222 -8.40 -20.06 -11.64
CA LYS A 222 -7.40 -20.24 -12.72
C LYS A 222 -6.28 -19.21 -12.65
N ASP A 223 -6.46 -18.14 -11.89
CA ASP A 223 -5.50 -17.06 -11.82
C ASP A 223 -4.28 -17.42 -10.96
N ARG A 224 -3.14 -16.91 -11.37
CA ARG A 224 -1.85 -17.01 -10.70
C ARG A 224 -1.29 -15.60 -10.61
N VAL A 225 -1.18 -15.10 -9.40
CA VAL A 225 -0.87 -13.68 -9.15
C VAL A 225 0.56 -13.52 -8.68
N CYS A 226 1.39 -12.86 -9.47
CA CYS A 226 2.75 -12.48 -9.07
C CYS A 226 2.69 -11.27 -8.15
N ILE A 227 3.22 -11.42 -6.93
CA ILE A 227 3.15 -10.44 -5.84
C ILE A 227 4.57 -10.02 -5.42
N PRO A 228 5.24 -9.14 -6.15
CA PRO A 228 6.56 -8.62 -5.78
C PRO A 228 6.49 -7.49 -4.74
N VAL A 229 5.28 -6.97 -4.48
CA VAL A 229 5.03 -5.90 -3.52
C VAL A 229 5.15 -6.40 -2.08
N PRO A 230 5.58 -5.55 -1.12
CA PRO A 230 5.87 -6.00 0.23
C PRO A 230 4.61 -6.35 1.03
N PHE A 231 4.67 -7.47 1.78
CA PHE A 231 3.58 -7.96 2.61
C PHE A 231 3.29 -7.11 3.84
N TYR A 232 4.27 -6.39 4.37
CA TYR A 232 4.03 -5.50 5.51
C TYR A 232 3.07 -4.34 5.17
N HIS A 233 2.74 -4.16 3.89
CA HIS A 233 1.80 -3.16 3.38
C HIS A 233 0.51 -3.82 2.90
N CYS A 234 -0.63 -3.10 2.97
CA CYS A 234 -1.92 -3.59 2.47
C CYS A 234 -1.87 -4.06 1.00
N PHE A 235 -0.99 -3.50 0.18
CA PHE A 235 -0.85 -3.92 -1.21
C PHE A 235 -0.46 -5.41 -1.30
N GLY A 236 0.51 -5.87 -0.50
CA GLY A 236 0.90 -7.27 -0.48
C GLY A 236 -0.10 -8.15 0.26
N MET A 237 -0.44 -7.80 1.51
CA MET A 237 -1.22 -8.70 2.36
C MET A 237 -2.72 -8.72 2.06
N VAL A 238 -3.32 -7.61 1.62
CA VAL A 238 -4.76 -7.53 1.31
C VAL A 238 -5.01 -7.75 -0.17
N ILE A 239 -4.47 -6.85 -1.03
CA ILE A 239 -4.67 -6.97 -2.49
C ILE A 239 -3.97 -8.22 -3.03
N GLY A 240 -2.84 -8.63 -2.44
CA GLY A 240 -2.15 -9.89 -2.78
C GLY A 240 -2.80 -11.09 -2.11
N ASN A 241 -2.41 -11.36 -0.86
CA ASN A 241 -2.72 -12.63 -0.20
C ASN A 241 -4.22 -12.90 -0.03
N LEU A 242 -4.97 -11.96 0.56
CA LEU A 242 -6.40 -12.16 0.82
C LEU A 242 -7.23 -12.18 -0.46
N CYS A 243 -6.88 -11.37 -1.46
CA CYS A 243 -7.57 -11.39 -2.74
C CYS A 243 -7.40 -12.74 -3.45
N CYS A 244 -6.18 -13.31 -3.45
CA CYS A 244 -5.94 -14.64 -4.01
C CYS A 244 -6.77 -15.70 -3.28
N THR A 245 -6.70 -15.75 -1.95
CA THR A 245 -7.38 -16.81 -1.18
C THR A 245 -8.89 -16.71 -1.27
N SER A 246 -9.46 -15.50 -1.34
CA SER A 246 -10.91 -15.33 -1.46
C SER A 246 -11.49 -15.75 -2.82
N HIS A 247 -10.62 -15.93 -3.85
CA HIS A 247 -11.02 -16.36 -5.21
C HIS A 247 -10.46 -17.73 -5.61
N GLY A 248 -9.68 -18.38 -4.74
CA GLY A 248 -9.01 -19.64 -5.04
C GLY A 248 -7.83 -19.49 -6.00
N ALA A 249 -7.32 -18.29 -6.20
CA ALA A 249 -6.16 -18.02 -7.05
C ALA A 249 -4.84 -18.42 -6.36
N THR A 250 -3.77 -18.59 -7.13
CA THR A 250 -2.44 -18.93 -6.62
C THR A 250 -1.64 -17.67 -6.31
N MET A 251 -1.10 -17.56 -5.09
CA MET A 251 -0.11 -16.55 -4.72
C MET A 251 1.28 -16.97 -5.21
N VAL A 252 1.94 -16.15 -6.01
CA VAL A 252 3.32 -16.37 -6.50
C VAL A 252 4.21 -15.26 -6.00
N ILE A 253 5.16 -15.59 -5.14
CA ILE A 253 6.09 -14.64 -4.51
C ILE A 253 7.45 -14.81 -5.18
N PRO A 254 7.88 -13.86 -6.02
CA PRO A 254 9.10 -14.02 -6.81
C PRO A 254 10.38 -14.00 -5.98
N ASN A 255 10.44 -13.10 -4.99
CA ASN A 255 11.62 -12.89 -4.15
C ASN A 255 11.22 -12.31 -2.78
N ASP A 256 12.18 -12.18 -1.87
CA ASP A 256 12.02 -11.59 -0.54
C ASP A 256 11.73 -10.08 -0.60
N SER A 257 12.25 -9.43 -1.62
CA SER A 257 12.06 -8.02 -1.94
C SER A 257 11.95 -7.86 -3.44
N PHE A 258 11.48 -6.69 -3.90
CA PHE A 258 11.36 -6.45 -5.34
C PHE A 258 12.71 -6.57 -6.06
N ASP A 259 12.69 -7.38 -7.11
CA ASP A 259 13.74 -7.51 -8.11
C ASP A 259 13.06 -7.75 -9.47
N ALA A 260 13.30 -6.85 -10.42
CA ALA A 260 12.61 -6.87 -11.71
C ALA A 260 12.89 -8.17 -12.51
N THR A 261 14.15 -8.64 -12.49
CA THR A 261 14.54 -9.88 -13.18
C THR A 261 13.86 -11.10 -12.57
N ARG A 262 13.92 -11.23 -11.24
CA ARG A 262 13.24 -12.32 -10.51
C ARG A 262 11.73 -12.30 -10.70
N THR A 263 11.15 -11.10 -10.79
CA THR A 263 9.71 -10.93 -11.05
C THR A 263 9.33 -11.47 -12.43
N LEU A 264 10.06 -11.08 -13.48
CA LEU A 264 9.80 -11.55 -14.84
C LEU A 264 10.07 -13.06 -15.01
N GLU A 265 11.15 -13.59 -14.41
CA GLU A 265 11.41 -15.03 -14.34
C GLU A 265 10.26 -15.81 -13.69
N ALA A 266 9.72 -15.29 -12.59
CA ALA A 266 8.60 -15.93 -11.91
C ALA A 266 7.31 -15.87 -12.73
N VAL A 267 7.04 -14.76 -13.40
CA VAL A 267 5.88 -14.61 -14.31
C VAL A 267 5.96 -15.66 -15.42
N GLU A 268 7.08 -15.77 -16.09
CA GLU A 268 7.29 -16.75 -17.18
C GLU A 268 7.17 -18.20 -16.67
N LYS A 269 7.98 -18.54 -15.64
CA LYS A 269 8.07 -19.90 -15.10
C LYS A 269 6.74 -20.41 -14.54
N GLU A 270 6.06 -19.57 -13.79
CA GLU A 270 4.82 -19.94 -13.10
C GLU A 270 3.57 -19.62 -13.93
N ARG A 271 3.75 -19.10 -15.16
CA ARG A 271 2.65 -18.73 -16.05
C ARG A 271 1.65 -17.81 -15.34
N CYS A 272 2.16 -16.75 -14.69
CA CYS A 272 1.30 -15.84 -13.95
C CYS A 272 0.32 -15.12 -14.89
N THR A 273 -0.92 -14.97 -14.45
CA THR A 273 -1.99 -14.28 -15.19
C THR A 273 -2.16 -12.84 -14.76
N SER A 274 -1.57 -12.49 -13.63
CA SER A 274 -1.66 -11.16 -13.02
C SER A 274 -0.32 -10.77 -12.38
N LEU A 275 0.00 -9.48 -12.46
CA LEU A 275 1.21 -8.90 -11.85
C LEU A 275 0.87 -7.59 -11.13
N TYR A 276 1.39 -7.43 -9.91
CA TYR A 276 1.21 -6.24 -9.09
C TYR A 276 2.49 -5.43 -9.02
N GLY A 277 2.34 -4.11 -9.00
CA GLY A 277 3.48 -3.24 -8.79
C GLY A 277 3.09 -1.78 -8.56
N VAL A 278 4.04 -1.02 -8.03
CA VAL A 278 4.01 0.43 -8.11
C VAL A 278 4.64 0.88 -9.45
N PRO A 279 4.38 2.10 -9.94
CA PRO A 279 4.88 2.53 -11.24
C PRO A 279 6.38 2.33 -11.45
N THR A 280 7.20 2.59 -10.42
CA THR A 280 8.66 2.39 -10.48
C THR A 280 9.07 0.92 -10.66
N MET A 281 8.30 -0.03 -10.16
CA MET A 281 8.52 -1.46 -10.40
C MET A 281 8.30 -1.80 -11.88
N PHE A 282 7.17 -1.38 -12.45
CA PHE A 282 6.89 -1.59 -13.87
C PHE A 282 7.92 -0.91 -14.79
N ILE A 283 8.41 0.29 -14.43
CA ILE A 283 9.50 0.94 -15.16
C ILE A 283 10.76 0.06 -15.15
N SER A 284 11.12 -0.51 -14.00
CA SER A 284 12.29 -1.39 -13.88
C SER A 284 12.10 -2.70 -14.64
N GLU A 285 10.91 -3.28 -14.61
CA GLU A 285 10.55 -4.50 -15.36
C GLU A 285 10.61 -4.25 -16.88
N LEU A 286 10.06 -3.15 -17.36
CA LEU A 286 10.15 -2.75 -18.77
C LEU A 286 11.59 -2.52 -19.21
N TYR A 287 12.44 -1.93 -18.33
CA TYR A 287 13.87 -1.75 -18.62
C TYR A 287 14.61 -3.09 -18.78
N VAL A 288 14.26 -4.09 -17.97
CA VAL A 288 14.82 -5.46 -18.10
C VAL A 288 14.30 -6.12 -19.38
N LEU A 289 12.99 -5.97 -19.65
CA LEU A 289 12.34 -6.55 -20.83
C LEU A 289 12.91 -6.00 -22.15
N ASP A 290 13.26 -4.72 -22.20
CA ASP A 290 13.91 -4.09 -23.36
C ASP A 290 15.30 -4.74 -23.69
N ARG A 291 15.92 -5.44 -22.75
CA ARG A 291 17.26 -6.05 -22.86
C ARG A 291 17.25 -7.57 -22.92
N HIS A 292 16.24 -8.18 -22.33
CA HIS A 292 16.10 -9.63 -22.27
C HIS A 292 14.63 -10.02 -22.42
N PRO A 293 14.27 -10.80 -23.47
CA PRO A 293 12.88 -11.20 -23.68
C PRO A 293 12.45 -12.26 -22.65
N TYR A 294 11.20 -12.18 -22.21
CA TYR A 294 10.50 -13.17 -21.39
C TYR A 294 9.15 -13.51 -22.02
N ASP A 295 8.67 -14.74 -21.85
CA ASP A 295 7.30 -15.11 -22.26
C ASP A 295 6.27 -14.63 -21.25
N LEU A 296 5.73 -13.45 -21.48
CA LEU A 296 4.68 -12.83 -20.68
C LEU A 296 3.26 -13.06 -21.24
N SER A 297 3.09 -13.97 -22.20
CA SER A 297 1.82 -14.22 -22.87
C SER A 297 0.70 -14.71 -21.97
N SER A 298 1.03 -15.21 -20.77
CA SER A 298 0.04 -15.62 -19.75
C SER A 298 -0.57 -14.46 -18.99
N LEU A 299 0.10 -13.30 -18.90
CA LEU A 299 -0.45 -12.12 -18.24
C LEU A 299 -1.69 -11.62 -18.97
N ARG A 300 -2.67 -11.16 -18.22
CA ARG A 300 -3.87 -10.46 -18.71
C ARG A 300 -4.19 -9.21 -17.91
N THR A 301 -3.98 -9.25 -16.59
CA THR A 301 -4.45 -8.23 -15.65
C THR A 301 -3.41 -7.93 -14.56
N GLY A 302 -3.74 -7.06 -13.65
CA GLY A 302 -2.94 -6.71 -12.48
C GLY A 302 -3.34 -5.36 -11.90
N VAL A 303 -2.54 -4.90 -10.96
CA VAL A 303 -2.74 -3.61 -10.29
C VAL A 303 -1.46 -2.78 -10.37
N MET A 304 -1.59 -1.56 -10.92
CA MET A 304 -0.60 -0.50 -10.75
C MET A 304 -1.17 0.52 -9.79
N ALA A 305 -0.55 0.71 -8.63
CA ALA A 305 -1.06 1.58 -7.58
C ALA A 305 0.05 2.10 -6.66
N GLY A 306 -0.32 2.91 -5.65
CA GLY A 306 0.60 3.42 -4.62
C GLY A 306 1.27 4.74 -4.98
N ALA A 307 1.29 5.13 -6.25
CA ALA A 307 1.73 6.42 -6.75
C ALA A 307 0.94 6.78 -8.01
N LEU A 308 1.20 7.94 -8.58
CA LEU A 308 0.65 8.32 -9.87
C LEU A 308 1.15 7.36 -10.96
N CYS A 309 0.22 6.85 -11.78
CA CYS A 309 0.52 5.92 -12.87
C CYS A 309 0.72 6.71 -14.17
N PRO A 310 1.96 6.84 -14.69
CA PRO A 310 2.21 7.61 -15.90
C PRO A 310 1.53 6.96 -17.13
N PRO A 311 0.83 7.72 -17.98
CA PRO A 311 0.11 7.19 -19.13
C PRO A 311 0.99 6.37 -20.09
N GLU A 312 2.21 6.82 -20.35
CA GLU A 312 3.15 6.12 -21.24
C GLU A 312 3.57 4.76 -20.67
N ILE A 313 3.79 4.67 -19.36
CA ILE A 313 4.11 3.40 -18.70
C ILE A 313 2.91 2.44 -18.78
N MET A 314 1.70 2.94 -18.51
CA MET A 314 0.48 2.15 -18.66
C MET A 314 0.32 1.59 -20.07
N LYS A 315 0.59 2.40 -21.10
CA LYS A 315 0.54 1.97 -22.50
C LYS A 315 1.57 0.86 -22.77
N ARG A 316 2.82 1.06 -22.41
CA ARG A 316 3.89 0.07 -22.58
C ARG A 316 3.59 -1.25 -21.86
N VAL A 317 3.10 -1.20 -20.62
CA VAL A 317 2.70 -2.38 -19.86
C VAL A 317 1.59 -3.16 -20.57
N LYS A 318 0.59 -2.47 -21.09
CA LYS A 318 -0.48 -3.13 -21.88
C LYS A 318 0.04 -3.79 -23.16
N GLU A 319 0.92 -3.12 -23.89
CA GLU A 319 1.42 -3.57 -25.19
C GLU A 319 2.54 -4.59 -25.07
N GLN A 320 3.52 -4.38 -24.18
CA GLN A 320 4.75 -5.18 -24.09
C GLN A 320 4.66 -6.31 -23.05
N MET A 321 3.82 -6.13 -22.00
CA MET A 321 3.64 -7.15 -20.96
C MET A 321 2.30 -7.90 -21.08
N ASN A 322 1.55 -7.72 -22.16
CA ASN A 322 0.25 -8.38 -22.42
C ASN A 322 -0.83 -8.10 -21.34
N MET A 323 -0.67 -7.04 -20.52
CA MET A 323 -1.59 -6.73 -19.42
C MET A 323 -2.75 -5.83 -19.87
N HIS A 324 -3.55 -6.30 -20.84
CA HIS A 324 -4.61 -5.50 -21.43
C HIS A 324 -5.71 -5.07 -20.46
N GLU A 325 -5.88 -5.84 -19.38
CA GLU A 325 -6.89 -5.64 -18.32
C GLU A 325 -6.28 -5.07 -17.03
N ILE A 326 -5.09 -4.45 -17.10
CA ILE A 326 -4.47 -3.83 -15.92
C ILE A 326 -5.37 -2.75 -15.32
N THR A 327 -5.43 -2.67 -13.99
CA THR A 327 -6.25 -1.69 -13.26
C THR A 327 -5.39 -0.74 -12.43
N ILE A 328 -5.92 0.45 -12.20
CA ILE A 328 -5.37 1.42 -11.25
C ILE A 328 -6.27 1.44 -10.03
N CYS A 329 -5.68 1.40 -8.82
CA CYS A 329 -6.39 1.53 -7.55
C CYS A 329 -5.94 2.78 -6.81
N TYR A 330 -6.88 3.42 -6.11
CA TYR A 330 -6.61 4.48 -5.14
C TYR A 330 -7.21 4.13 -3.79
N GLY A 331 -6.46 4.47 -2.78
CA GLY A 331 -6.83 4.36 -1.39
C GLY A 331 -5.64 4.51 -0.46
N MET A 332 -5.83 4.16 0.79
CA MET A 332 -4.86 4.31 1.86
C MET A 332 -5.05 3.19 2.89
N THR A 333 -4.07 2.94 3.74
CA THR A 333 -4.17 1.90 4.77
C THR A 333 -5.46 2.05 5.59
N GLU A 334 -5.86 3.29 5.88
CA GLU A 334 -7.07 3.65 6.61
C GLU A 334 -8.38 3.31 5.87
N THR A 335 -8.29 2.88 4.59
CA THR A 335 -9.45 2.42 3.79
C THR A 335 -9.29 0.98 3.26
N SER A 336 -8.39 0.18 3.81
CA SER A 336 -8.30 -1.31 3.78
C SER A 336 -7.87 -2.04 2.50
N PRO A 337 -7.14 -1.52 1.50
CA PRO A 337 -6.75 -0.14 1.29
C PRO A 337 -7.56 0.59 0.22
N VAL A 338 -8.40 -0.08 -0.60
CA VAL A 338 -8.93 0.47 -1.87
C VAL A 338 -10.30 1.09 -1.69
N SER A 339 -10.41 2.38 -2.05
CA SER A 339 -11.69 3.10 -2.16
C SER A 339 -12.21 3.12 -3.60
N THR A 340 -11.33 3.36 -4.58
CA THR A 340 -11.69 3.40 -6.00
C THR A 340 -10.75 2.53 -6.83
N GLN A 341 -11.27 2.01 -7.95
CA GLN A 341 -10.49 1.21 -8.91
C GLN A 341 -11.06 1.39 -10.31
N THR A 342 -10.19 1.42 -11.31
CA THR A 342 -10.62 1.39 -12.72
C THR A 342 -11.26 0.03 -13.03
N LYS A 343 -12.27 0.04 -13.89
CA LYS A 343 -12.94 -1.20 -14.36
C LYS A 343 -12.22 -1.77 -15.57
N ILE A 344 -12.18 -3.09 -15.67
CA ILE A 344 -11.80 -3.78 -16.91
C ILE A 344 -12.75 -3.32 -18.03
N GLY A 345 -12.18 -3.00 -19.21
CA GLY A 345 -12.94 -2.51 -20.35
C GLY A 345 -13.32 -1.02 -20.28
N ALA A 346 -12.92 -0.28 -19.25
CA ALA A 346 -13.10 1.16 -19.24
C ALA A 346 -12.31 1.82 -20.39
N PRO A 347 -12.78 2.95 -20.96
CA PRO A 347 -12.03 3.70 -21.97
C PRO A 347 -10.60 4.00 -21.49
N PHE A 348 -9.62 3.86 -22.37
CA PHE A 348 -8.19 4.02 -22.02
C PHE A 348 -7.92 5.38 -21.37
N GLU A 349 -8.48 6.47 -21.91
CA GLU A 349 -8.38 7.81 -21.33
C GLU A 349 -8.87 7.89 -19.87
N LYS A 350 -9.95 7.17 -19.55
CA LYS A 350 -10.45 7.09 -18.16
C LYS A 350 -9.52 6.26 -17.28
N GLN A 351 -8.87 5.23 -17.82
CA GLN A 351 -7.91 4.42 -17.06
C GLN A 351 -6.65 5.19 -16.68
N ILE A 352 -6.10 6.01 -17.59
CA ILE A 352 -4.82 6.70 -17.40
C ILE A 352 -4.94 8.05 -16.69
N HIS A 353 -6.12 8.70 -16.75
CA HIS A 353 -6.33 10.03 -16.15
C HIS A 353 -7.20 10.00 -14.89
N SER A 354 -7.63 8.84 -14.43
CA SER A 354 -8.41 8.70 -13.21
C SER A 354 -7.93 7.54 -12.34
N VAL A 355 -8.36 7.54 -11.09
CA VAL A 355 -8.18 6.40 -10.18
C VAL A 355 -9.44 5.51 -10.14
N GLY A 356 -10.26 5.60 -11.19
CA GLY A 356 -11.46 4.78 -11.37
C GLY A 356 -12.69 5.28 -10.63
N THR A 357 -13.61 4.36 -10.40
CA THR A 357 -14.89 4.58 -9.73
C THR A 357 -14.91 3.89 -8.37
N ILE A 358 -15.82 4.35 -7.50
CA ILE A 358 -16.01 3.79 -6.15
C ILE A 358 -16.24 2.27 -6.18
N HIS A 359 -15.70 1.55 -5.17
CA HIS A 359 -15.97 0.15 -4.95
C HIS A 359 -17.39 -0.09 -4.42
N ASP A 360 -17.85 -1.34 -4.55
CA ASP A 360 -19.13 -1.81 -4.07
C ASP A 360 -19.27 -1.58 -2.56
N HIS A 361 -20.47 -1.25 -2.10
CA HIS A 361 -20.80 -0.95 -0.70
C HIS A 361 -20.02 0.21 -0.05
N LEU A 362 -19.31 1.02 -0.83
CA LEU A 362 -18.65 2.23 -0.36
C LEU A 362 -19.37 3.48 -0.86
N GLU A 363 -19.14 4.57 -0.17
CA GLU A 363 -19.59 5.89 -0.55
C GLU A 363 -18.40 6.83 -0.62
N ILE A 364 -18.39 7.73 -1.60
CA ILE A 364 -17.45 8.85 -1.66
C ILE A 364 -18.19 10.16 -1.86
N LYS A 365 -17.64 11.21 -1.25
CA LYS A 365 -17.98 12.60 -1.52
C LYS A 365 -16.71 13.42 -1.67
N ILE A 366 -16.82 14.52 -2.41
CA ILE A 366 -15.77 15.52 -2.48
C ILE A 366 -16.31 16.79 -1.87
N ILE A 367 -15.61 17.34 -0.88
CA ILE A 367 -16.05 18.49 -0.10
C ILE A 367 -15.09 19.66 -0.23
N ASN A 368 -15.59 20.87 -0.11
CA ASN A 368 -14.75 22.03 0.09
C ASN A 368 -14.05 21.92 1.46
N PRO A 369 -12.70 21.99 1.55
CA PRO A 369 -11.98 21.82 2.81
C PRO A 369 -12.36 22.84 3.90
N GLU A 370 -12.78 24.04 3.54
CA GLU A 370 -13.12 25.13 4.46
C GLU A 370 -14.58 25.05 4.92
N THR A 371 -15.51 25.04 3.96
CA THR A 371 -16.96 25.09 4.25
C THR A 371 -17.57 23.75 4.60
N LYS A 372 -16.85 22.64 4.33
CA LYS A 372 -17.28 21.24 4.44
C LYS A 372 -18.50 20.88 3.56
N ALA A 373 -18.95 21.78 2.70
CA ALA A 373 -20.02 21.52 1.75
C ALA A 373 -19.55 20.58 0.63
N ILE A 374 -20.44 19.69 0.15
CA ILE A 374 -20.15 18.86 -1.02
C ILE A 374 -20.07 19.77 -2.26
N VAL A 375 -18.96 19.68 -2.99
CA VAL A 375 -18.75 20.46 -4.22
C VAL A 375 -19.54 19.88 -5.39
N LYS A 376 -19.63 20.60 -6.51
CA LYS A 376 -20.23 20.09 -7.74
C LYS A 376 -19.22 19.19 -8.48
N ARG A 377 -19.73 18.28 -9.32
CA ARG A 377 -18.87 17.52 -10.23
C ARG A 377 -18.06 18.45 -11.11
N GLY A 378 -16.79 18.13 -11.29
CA GLY A 378 -15.81 18.97 -11.99
C GLY A 378 -15.13 20.03 -11.11
N GLU A 379 -15.48 20.14 -9.83
CA GLU A 379 -14.81 21.00 -8.86
C GLU A 379 -13.88 20.19 -7.95
N ASN A 380 -12.73 20.77 -7.59
CA ASN A 380 -11.77 20.17 -6.67
C ASN A 380 -12.21 20.33 -5.22
N GLY A 381 -11.88 19.33 -4.41
CA GLY A 381 -12.11 19.35 -2.97
C GLY A 381 -11.47 18.16 -2.28
N GLU A 382 -11.65 18.03 -0.97
CA GLU A 382 -11.18 16.90 -0.18
C GLU A 382 -12.01 15.64 -0.48
N LEU A 383 -11.34 14.54 -0.82
CA LEU A 383 -11.98 13.23 -0.95
C LEU A 383 -12.28 12.64 0.42
N CYS A 384 -13.53 12.25 0.64
CA CYS A 384 -13.97 11.52 1.83
C CYS A 384 -14.59 10.19 1.42
N THR A 385 -14.26 9.12 2.15
CA THR A 385 -14.76 7.75 1.94
C THR A 385 -15.53 7.28 3.16
N ARG A 386 -16.64 6.54 2.96
CA ARG A 386 -17.41 5.89 4.00
C ARG A 386 -17.81 4.47 3.59
N GLY A 387 -17.91 3.58 4.55
CA GLY A 387 -18.38 2.20 4.36
C GLY A 387 -17.50 1.18 5.07
N TYR A 388 -17.66 -0.08 4.70
CA TYR A 388 -17.01 -1.22 5.37
C TYR A 388 -15.48 -1.13 5.36
N SER A 389 -14.87 -0.47 4.39
CA SER A 389 -13.41 -0.41 4.25
C SER A 389 -12.73 0.56 5.21
N VAL A 390 -13.47 1.49 5.83
CA VAL A 390 -12.90 2.47 6.76
C VAL A 390 -12.40 1.76 8.02
N MET A 391 -11.14 2.02 8.40
CA MET A 391 -10.50 1.47 9.58
C MET A 391 -11.34 1.61 10.85
N LEU A 392 -11.10 0.76 11.82
CA LEU A 392 -11.72 0.88 13.13
C LEU A 392 -11.25 2.14 13.86
N LYS A 393 -9.95 2.36 13.90
CA LYS A 393 -9.30 3.49 14.60
C LYS A 393 -7.79 3.51 14.33
N TYR A 394 -7.14 4.56 14.76
CA TYR A 394 -5.72 4.51 15.09
C TYR A 394 -5.53 3.89 16.48
N TRP A 395 -4.70 2.87 16.58
CA TRP A 395 -4.44 2.13 17.82
C TRP A 395 -3.94 3.07 18.92
N ASN A 396 -4.56 3.01 20.10
CA ASN A 396 -4.26 3.86 21.25
C ASN A 396 -4.18 5.38 20.95
N SER A 397 -4.88 5.87 19.92
CA SER A 397 -4.84 7.27 19.50
C SER A 397 -6.23 7.80 19.16
N PRO A 398 -7.15 7.95 20.16
CA PRO A 398 -8.53 8.36 19.92
C PRO A 398 -8.64 9.78 19.34
N GLN A 399 -7.79 10.71 19.76
CA GLN A 399 -7.78 12.09 19.23
C GLN A 399 -7.38 12.09 17.75
N ALA A 400 -6.33 11.35 17.38
CA ALA A 400 -5.94 11.23 15.97
C ALA A 400 -7.03 10.56 15.11
N THR A 401 -7.78 9.62 15.68
CA THR A 401 -8.90 8.97 15.02
C THR A 401 -10.03 9.97 14.75
N ALA A 402 -10.41 10.76 15.75
CA ALA A 402 -11.45 11.78 15.64
C ALA A 402 -11.11 12.93 14.66
N GLN A 403 -9.81 13.16 14.41
CA GLN A 403 -9.35 14.15 13.43
C GLN A 403 -9.60 13.72 11.97
N VAL A 404 -9.68 12.41 11.70
CA VAL A 404 -9.76 11.87 10.34
C VAL A 404 -11.07 11.12 10.06
N ILE A 405 -11.77 10.65 11.07
CA ILE A 405 -13.11 10.03 10.95
C ILE A 405 -14.10 10.92 11.67
N ASP A 406 -15.03 11.52 10.92
CA ASP A 406 -16.06 12.39 11.46
C ASP A 406 -17.20 11.60 12.17
N GLU A 407 -18.12 12.32 12.82
CA GLU A 407 -19.26 11.73 13.53
C GLU A 407 -20.19 10.92 12.62
N GLN A 408 -20.27 11.25 11.33
CA GLN A 408 -21.02 10.53 10.32
C GLN A 408 -20.23 9.38 9.69
N ARG A 409 -19.06 9.04 10.27
CA ARG A 409 -18.18 7.95 9.86
C ARG A 409 -17.52 8.15 8.48
N TRP A 410 -17.40 9.39 8.01
CA TRP A 410 -16.60 9.70 6.83
C TRP A 410 -15.12 9.75 7.20
N MET A 411 -14.30 9.01 6.47
CA MET A 411 -12.85 9.11 6.51
C MET A 411 -12.40 10.25 5.61
N HIS A 412 -11.78 11.25 6.18
CA HIS A 412 -11.14 12.38 5.50
C HIS A 412 -9.76 11.96 5.02
N SER A 413 -9.56 11.87 3.70
CA SER A 413 -8.31 11.35 3.14
C SER A 413 -7.13 12.32 3.24
N GLY A 414 -7.42 13.63 3.31
CA GLY A 414 -6.43 14.69 3.14
C GLY A 414 -5.93 14.83 1.69
N ASP A 415 -6.49 14.07 0.76
CA ASP A 415 -6.17 14.15 -0.67
C ASP A 415 -7.19 15.04 -1.38
N LEU A 416 -6.69 15.89 -2.28
CA LEU A 416 -7.53 16.68 -3.18
C LEU A 416 -7.91 15.85 -4.40
N ALA A 417 -9.18 15.90 -4.74
CA ALA A 417 -9.72 15.18 -5.88
C ALA A 417 -10.85 15.95 -6.58
N MET A 418 -11.15 15.53 -7.78
CA MET A 418 -12.31 15.95 -8.57
C MET A 418 -13.08 14.71 -9.01
N MET A 419 -14.40 14.78 -9.05
CA MET A 419 -15.27 13.75 -9.63
C MET A 419 -15.84 14.25 -10.94
N ASP A 420 -15.66 13.51 -12.02
CA ASP A 420 -16.27 13.86 -13.31
C ASP A 420 -17.76 13.47 -13.40
N ASP A 421 -18.41 13.82 -14.50
CA ASP A 421 -19.84 13.58 -14.70
C ASP A 421 -20.21 12.08 -14.74
N ASP A 422 -19.27 11.20 -15.09
CA ASP A 422 -19.42 9.74 -15.14
C ASP A 422 -19.12 9.08 -13.78
N GLY A 423 -18.63 9.84 -12.78
CA GLY A 423 -18.30 9.35 -11.45
C GLY A 423 -16.87 8.82 -11.30
N TYR A 424 -15.99 9.06 -12.27
CA TYR A 424 -14.57 8.78 -12.13
C TYR A 424 -13.90 9.83 -11.26
N VAL A 425 -12.97 9.38 -10.44
CA VAL A 425 -12.23 10.22 -9.50
C VAL A 425 -10.84 10.53 -10.07
N HIS A 426 -10.47 11.80 -10.00
CA HIS A 426 -9.18 12.32 -10.44
C HIS A 426 -8.45 12.91 -9.23
N ILE A 427 -7.29 12.39 -8.87
CA ILE A 427 -6.49 12.91 -7.75
C ILE A 427 -5.68 14.10 -8.22
N SER A 428 -5.86 15.24 -7.56
CA SER A 428 -5.19 16.50 -7.87
C SER A 428 -3.99 16.80 -6.96
N GLY A 429 -3.78 16.03 -5.88
CA GLY A 429 -2.67 16.20 -4.95
C GLY A 429 -3.08 15.96 -3.50
N ARG A 430 -2.29 16.49 -2.57
CA ARG A 430 -2.58 16.45 -1.14
C ARG A 430 -2.80 17.83 -0.58
N ILE A 431 -3.73 17.98 0.34
CA ILE A 431 -4.00 19.27 1.01
C ILE A 431 -2.73 19.79 1.70
N LYS A 432 -1.96 18.89 2.33
CA LYS A 432 -0.72 19.24 3.04
C LYS A 432 0.46 19.57 2.13
N ASP A 433 0.42 19.14 0.87
CA ASP A 433 1.46 19.40 -0.11
C ASP A 433 1.17 20.65 -0.95
N LEU A 434 0.01 21.29 -0.76
CA LEU A 434 -0.30 22.58 -1.39
C LEU A 434 0.77 23.59 -1.01
N ILE A 435 1.28 24.29 -2.01
CA ILE A 435 2.23 25.37 -1.83
C ILE A 435 1.43 26.67 -1.65
N ILE A 436 1.57 27.29 -0.50
CA ILE A 436 0.83 28.54 -0.19
C ILE A 436 1.75 29.73 -0.50
N ARG A 437 1.63 30.24 -1.71
CA ARG A 437 2.47 31.33 -2.21
C ARG A 437 1.68 32.64 -2.32
N GLY A 438 1.92 33.56 -1.39
CA GLY A 438 1.27 34.87 -1.40
C GLY A 438 -0.25 34.84 -1.33
N GLY A 439 -0.82 33.81 -0.65
CA GLY A 439 -2.24 33.58 -0.55
C GLY A 439 -2.86 32.70 -1.65
N GLU A 440 -2.07 32.32 -2.66
CA GLU A 440 -2.50 31.39 -3.71
C GLU A 440 -2.18 29.94 -3.31
N ASN A 441 -3.14 29.03 -3.45
CA ASN A 441 -2.97 27.61 -3.24
C ASN A 441 -2.54 26.93 -4.55
N ILE A 442 -1.28 26.52 -4.63
CA ILE A 442 -0.69 25.89 -5.81
C ILE A 442 -0.61 24.38 -5.60
N SER A 443 -1.21 23.60 -6.50
CA SER A 443 -1.03 22.17 -6.52
C SER A 443 0.32 21.79 -7.15
N PRO A 444 1.23 21.13 -6.41
CA PRO A 444 2.46 20.58 -7.00
C PRO A 444 2.21 19.73 -8.22
N LYS A 445 1.15 18.88 -8.15
CA LYS A 445 0.76 17.96 -9.20
C LYS A 445 0.51 18.65 -10.55
N GLU A 446 -0.13 19.79 -10.55
CA GLU A 446 -0.43 20.55 -11.78
C GLU A 446 0.87 20.96 -12.50
N ILE A 447 1.88 21.35 -11.72
CA ILE A 447 3.18 21.74 -12.26
C ILE A 447 3.98 20.50 -12.70
N GLU A 448 3.95 19.43 -11.91
CA GLU A 448 4.56 18.15 -12.25
C GLU A 448 4.03 17.61 -13.58
N ASP A 449 2.71 17.55 -13.75
CA ASP A 449 2.05 17.09 -14.98
C ASP A 449 2.43 17.96 -16.18
N PHE A 450 2.53 19.27 -15.98
CA PHE A 450 2.98 20.17 -17.02
C PHE A 450 4.45 19.91 -17.40
N LEU A 451 5.34 19.74 -16.42
CA LEU A 451 6.76 19.47 -16.66
C LEU A 451 7.02 18.11 -17.33
N TYR A 452 6.17 17.11 -17.08
CA TYR A 452 6.24 15.81 -17.80
C TYR A 452 6.01 15.95 -19.30
N THR A 453 5.36 17.01 -19.77
CA THR A 453 5.18 17.25 -21.21
C THR A 453 6.44 17.74 -21.92
N TYR A 454 7.51 18.06 -21.17
CA TYR A 454 8.80 18.43 -21.76
C TYR A 454 9.60 17.18 -22.13
N GLU A 455 10.00 17.07 -23.41
CA GLU A 455 10.57 15.82 -23.98
C GLU A 455 11.80 15.29 -23.24
N GLY A 456 12.61 16.17 -22.64
CA GLY A 456 13.82 15.82 -21.90
C GLY A 456 13.59 15.41 -20.44
N VAL A 457 12.39 15.57 -19.89
CA VAL A 457 12.05 15.24 -18.50
C VAL A 457 11.65 13.79 -18.40
N MET A 458 12.30 13.01 -17.52
CA MET A 458 11.92 11.66 -17.17
C MET A 458 10.93 11.65 -16.01
N ASP A 459 11.20 12.44 -14.96
CA ASP A 459 10.34 12.59 -13.78
C ASP A 459 10.52 14.00 -13.18
N ALA A 460 9.45 14.54 -12.61
CA ALA A 460 9.42 15.84 -11.97
C ALA A 460 8.66 15.79 -10.65
N GLN A 461 9.24 16.36 -9.60
CA GLN A 461 8.61 16.47 -8.29
C GLN A 461 8.67 17.91 -7.82
N VAL A 462 7.53 18.46 -7.39
CA VAL A 462 7.40 19.86 -7.00
C VAL A 462 7.08 19.98 -5.53
N ILE A 463 7.76 20.90 -4.84
CA ILE A 463 7.62 21.17 -3.42
C ILE A 463 7.56 22.68 -3.16
N GLY A 464 6.97 23.07 -2.02
CA GLY A 464 7.13 24.41 -1.47
C GLY A 464 8.39 24.49 -0.62
N VAL A 465 9.13 25.58 -0.74
CA VAL A 465 10.25 25.92 0.14
C VAL A 465 9.97 27.27 0.81
N PRO A 466 10.49 27.53 2.05
CA PRO A 466 10.21 28.77 2.76
C PRO A 466 10.57 30.03 1.98
N SER A 467 9.76 31.07 2.09
CA SER A 467 9.98 32.38 1.47
C SER A 467 9.54 33.51 2.41
N LYS A 468 10.49 34.40 2.81
CA LYS A 468 10.19 35.57 3.65
C LYS A 468 9.14 36.52 3.02
N LYS A 469 9.02 36.55 1.69
CA LYS A 469 8.10 37.44 0.97
C LYS A 469 6.71 36.84 0.76
N PHE A 470 6.65 35.55 0.44
CA PHE A 470 5.40 34.92 -0.03
C PHE A 470 4.91 33.79 0.86
N GLY A 471 5.57 33.50 1.99
CA GLY A 471 5.33 32.31 2.82
C GLY A 471 6.08 31.10 2.24
N GLU A 472 5.73 30.70 1.04
CA GLU A 472 6.42 29.65 0.30
C GLU A 472 6.75 30.08 -1.13
N GLU A 473 7.75 29.44 -1.73
CA GLU A 473 8.11 29.51 -3.15
C GLU A 473 8.09 28.12 -3.78
N VAL A 474 7.83 28.08 -5.09
CA VAL A 474 7.78 26.83 -5.84
C VAL A 474 9.20 26.38 -6.18
N MET A 475 9.51 25.11 -5.85
CA MET A 475 10.76 24.45 -6.26
C MET A 475 10.46 23.15 -7.00
N ALA A 476 11.12 22.92 -8.12
CA ALA A 476 11.04 21.69 -8.90
C ALA A 476 12.34 20.89 -8.80
N TRP A 477 12.23 19.60 -8.47
CA TRP A 477 13.28 18.61 -8.62
C TRP A 477 13.02 17.84 -9.92
N ILE A 478 14.01 17.75 -10.78
CA ILE A 478 13.90 17.19 -12.12
C ILE A 478 14.87 16.02 -12.28
N LYS A 479 14.34 14.91 -12.75
CA LYS A 479 15.13 13.77 -13.24
C LYS A 479 15.13 13.82 -14.77
N PRO A 480 16.27 14.14 -15.41
CA PRO A 480 16.37 14.10 -16.87
C PRO A 480 16.31 12.68 -17.42
N LYS A 481 15.91 12.53 -18.67
CA LYS A 481 16.09 11.26 -19.41
C LYS A 481 17.56 10.93 -19.57
N GLU A 482 17.88 9.66 -19.72
CA GLU A 482 19.25 9.17 -19.89
C GLU A 482 19.91 9.83 -21.12
N GLY A 483 21.11 10.39 -20.93
CA GLY A 483 21.85 11.10 -21.97
C GLY A 483 21.35 12.52 -22.28
N VAL A 484 20.33 13.01 -21.59
CA VAL A 484 19.82 14.37 -21.75
C VAL A 484 20.36 15.29 -20.65
N THR A 485 20.90 16.43 -21.03
CA THR A 485 21.27 17.49 -20.09
C THR A 485 20.24 18.61 -20.21
N LEU A 486 19.62 18.97 -19.10
CA LEU A 486 18.64 20.05 -18.99
C LEU A 486 19.20 21.19 -18.16
N THR A 487 18.79 22.42 -18.46
CA THR A 487 19.15 23.62 -17.71
C THR A 487 17.93 24.28 -17.08
N GLU A 488 18.15 25.05 -16.01
CA GLU A 488 17.10 25.84 -15.37
C GLU A 488 16.45 26.81 -16.36
N GLU A 489 17.27 27.43 -17.20
CA GLU A 489 16.83 28.44 -18.18
C GLU A 489 15.88 27.82 -19.22
N GLU A 490 16.18 26.62 -19.72
CA GLU A 490 15.32 25.90 -20.67
C GLU A 490 13.95 25.59 -20.06
N LEU A 491 13.92 25.02 -18.84
CA LEU A 491 12.68 24.66 -18.16
C LEU A 491 11.89 25.90 -17.71
N HIS A 492 12.58 26.93 -17.25
CA HIS A 492 11.94 28.21 -16.92
C HIS A 492 11.28 28.84 -18.16
N ASN A 493 11.98 28.90 -19.29
CA ASN A 493 11.45 29.40 -20.56
C ASN A 493 10.29 28.52 -21.07
N PHE A 494 10.35 27.21 -20.87
CA PHE A 494 9.25 26.32 -21.20
C PHE A 494 8.00 26.63 -20.38
N CYS A 495 8.13 26.96 -19.10
CA CYS A 495 7.00 27.31 -18.22
C CYS A 495 6.44 28.70 -18.53
N LYS A 496 7.29 29.65 -18.91
CA LYS A 496 6.94 31.07 -19.08
C LYS A 496 5.84 31.26 -20.14
N GLY A 497 4.74 31.88 -19.74
CA GLY A 497 3.61 32.17 -20.62
C GLY A 497 2.72 30.98 -20.94
N ARG A 498 3.07 29.77 -20.45
CA ARG A 498 2.27 28.53 -20.63
C ARG A 498 1.52 28.11 -19.37
N ILE A 499 2.07 28.44 -18.21
CA ILE A 499 1.39 28.31 -16.91
C ILE A 499 1.35 29.67 -16.21
N ALA A 500 0.47 29.81 -15.21
CA ALA A 500 0.35 31.06 -14.47
C ALA A 500 1.71 31.43 -13.83
N HIS A 501 2.06 32.72 -13.86
CA HIS A 501 3.37 33.22 -13.41
C HIS A 501 3.75 32.77 -12.00
N TYR A 502 2.77 32.72 -11.07
CA TYR A 502 3.00 32.32 -9.69
C TYR A 502 3.24 30.80 -9.51
N LYS A 503 2.94 29.98 -10.53
CA LYS A 503 3.18 28.53 -10.58
C LYS A 503 4.55 28.18 -11.17
N VAL A 504 5.21 29.12 -11.85
CA VAL A 504 6.54 28.85 -12.45
C VAL A 504 7.55 28.61 -11.33
N PRO A 505 8.25 27.47 -11.30
CA PRO A 505 9.24 27.21 -10.27
C PRO A 505 10.32 28.29 -10.25
N ARG A 506 10.62 28.77 -9.04
CA ARG A 506 11.72 29.71 -8.81
C ARG A 506 13.05 29.00 -8.65
N TYR A 507 13.01 27.81 -8.04
CA TYR A 507 14.19 27.01 -7.77
C TYR A 507 14.10 25.68 -8.51
N TRP A 508 15.24 25.20 -8.98
CA TRP A 508 15.37 23.97 -9.76
C TRP A 508 16.48 23.10 -9.18
N LYS A 509 16.29 21.81 -9.14
CA LYS A 509 17.31 20.83 -8.75
C LYS A 509 17.27 19.63 -9.68
N PHE A 510 18.41 19.32 -10.29
CA PHE A 510 18.55 18.14 -11.14
C PHE A 510 19.10 16.97 -10.31
N VAL A 511 18.44 15.81 -10.40
CA VAL A 511 18.78 14.64 -9.61
C VAL A 511 18.79 13.38 -10.48
N GLN A 512 19.54 12.37 -10.04
CA GLN A 512 19.47 11.03 -10.63
C GLN A 512 18.36 10.20 -9.97
N GLU A 513 18.11 10.42 -8.68
CA GLU A 513 17.08 9.73 -7.89
C GLU A 513 16.44 10.69 -6.88
N PHE A 514 15.16 10.44 -6.59
CA PHE A 514 14.46 11.16 -5.53
C PHE A 514 14.59 10.40 -4.21
N PRO A 515 14.50 11.08 -3.07
CA PRO A 515 14.28 10.42 -1.79
C PRO A 515 12.97 9.61 -1.83
N MET A 516 13.06 8.30 -1.59
CA MET A 516 11.89 7.40 -1.64
C MET A 516 11.80 6.53 -0.39
N THR A 517 10.58 6.10 -0.10
CA THR A 517 10.34 5.01 0.85
C THR A 517 10.69 3.66 0.20
N ILE A 518 10.83 2.61 1.02
CA ILE A 518 11.05 1.23 0.50
C ILE A 518 9.88 0.76 -0.38
N SER A 519 8.68 1.30 -0.15
CA SER A 519 7.52 1.02 -1.00
C SER A 519 7.49 1.85 -2.30
N GLY A 520 8.56 2.60 -2.62
CA GLY A 520 8.66 3.39 -3.86
C GLY A 520 7.90 4.73 -3.84
N LYS A 521 7.47 5.23 -2.67
CA LYS A 521 6.80 6.53 -2.57
C LYS A 521 7.82 7.66 -2.37
N ILE A 522 7.63 8.76 -3.09
CA ILE A 522 8.45 9.97 -2.96
C ILE A 522 8.29 10.60 -1.57
N ARG A 523 9.40 10.98 -0.97
CA ARG A 523 9.48 11.62 0.36
C ARG A 523 9.61 13.14 0.23
N LYS A 524 8.51 13.82 -0.12
CA LYS A 524 8.51 15.29 -0.33
C LYS A 524 8.95 16.07 0.91
N VAL A 525 8.70 15.57 2.12
CA VAL A 525 9.17 16.20 3.37
C VAL A 525 10.70 16.24 3.39
N GLU A 526 11.36 15.12 3.09
CA GLU A 526 12.82 15.05 3.02
C GLU A 526 13.40 15.94 1.90
N MET A 527 12.72 15.97 0.74
CA MET A 527 13.10 16.89 -0.34
C MET A 527 13.04 18.35 0.12
N ARG A 528 11.98 18.74 0.88
CA ARG A 528 11.83 20.09 1.44
C ARG A 528 12.95 20.40 2.45
N GLU A 529 13.26 19.50 3.37
CA GLU A 529 14.33 19.63 4.35
C GLU A 529 15.69 19.85 3.68
N ILE A 530 16.02 18.98 2.72
CA ILE A 530 17.27 19.08 1.91
C ILE A 530 17.33 20.43 1.21
N SER A 531 16.25 20.82 0.51
CA SER A 531 16.20 22.05 -0.27
C SER A 531 16.32 23.29 0.60
N THR A 532 15.61 23.34 1.72
CA THR A 532 15.65 24.46 2.67
C THR A 532 17.07 24.67 3.19
N LYS A 533 17.77 23.58 3.51
CA LYS A 533 19.16 23.61 3.99
C LYS A 533 20.13 24.08 2.88
N GLU A 534 20.02 23.47 1.68
CA GLU A 534 20.92 23.79 0.56
C GLU A 534 20.77 25.23 0.06
N LEU A 535 19.54 25.76 0.09
CA LEU A 535 19.24 27.12 -0.33
C LEU A 535 19.45 28.16 0.78
N GLY A 536 19.82 27.75 2.01
CA GLY A 536 20.00 28.64 3.14
C GLY A 536 18.72 29.37 3.56
N LEU A 537 17.54 28.74 3.37
CA LEU A 537 16.23 29.32 3.65
C LEU A 537 15.72 28.98 5.07
N GLN A 538 16.60 28.59 5.98
CA GLN A 538 16.23 28.34 7.39
C GLN A 538 15.70 29.64 8.01
N GLU A 539 14.60 29.55 8.75
CA GLU A 539 14.23 30.62 9.67
C GLU A 539 15.37 30.78 10.67
N GLU A 540 15.97 31.98 10.73
CA GLU A 540 16.82 32.33 11.87
C GLU A 540 15.91 32.24 13.09
N ASP A 541 16.20 31.30 14.01
CA ASP A 541 15.57 31.25 15.32
C ASP A 541 15.67 32.68 15.90
N GLU A 542 14.55 33.37 16.03
CA GLU A 542 14.47 34.59 16.80
C GLU A 542 14.80 34.21 18.25
N ASN A 543 16.05 34.56 18.68
CA ASN A 543 16.47 34.54 20.06
C ASN A 543 15.65 35.52 20.91
#